data_ef1f56c822db16027e066c1168ae34f6
#
_entry.id   ef1f56c822db16027e066c1168ae34f6
#
_cell.length_a   1.000
_cell.length_b   1.000
_cell.length_c   1.000
_cell.angle_alpha   90.00
_cell.angle_beta   90.00
_cell.angle_gamma   90.00
#
_symmetry.space_group_name_H-M   'P 1'
#
loop_
_entity.id
_entity.type
_entity.pdbx_description
1 polymer ?
#
loop_
_entity_poly.entity_id
_entity_poly.type
_entity_poly.pdbx_seq_one_letter_code
_entity_poly.pdbx_strand_id
1 'polypeptide(L)'
;MEGSNKEVKEYEYLAKYYDYLLGDEEAFDFWLEYINAKDYHTVLELASGSGVLAGILKKQGKDVTASDISKEMKEVATNNFDGEYLILNMIDFDLHKKYDLILCVCDSINYLYEEELEQMFKSVYKHLNDGGRFIFDMHNPKRLKEFDEEYIEEGQIDENVYYQWTINSDTFDRTVNEHFTFYT
;
A
#
# COMPACT_ATOMS: atom_id res chain seq x y z
N MET A 1 19.29 -17.78 -12.86
CA MET A 1 18.94 -16.48 -13.48
C MET A 1 17.57 -16.48 -14.18
N GLU A 2 16.76 -17.51 -14.00
CA GLU A 2 15.36 -17.58 -14.54
C GLU A 2 14.30 -17.07 -13.54
N GLY A 3 14.62 -16.94 -12.24
CA GLY A 3 13.67 -16.47 -11.24
C GLY A 3 13.29 -15.00 -11.34
N SER A 4 14.23 -14.11 -11.62
CA SER A 4 13.99 -12.67 -11.60
C SER A 4 13.05 -12.14 -12.71
N ASN A 5 13.01 -12.80 -13.87
CA ASN A 5 12.14 -12.37 -14.97
C ASN A 5 10.67 -12.82 -14.80
N LYS A 6 10.43 -13.84 -13.98
CA LYS A 6 9.07 -14.34 -13.72
C LYS A 6 8.37 -13.49 -12.67
N GLU A 7 9.07 -13.15 -11.58
CA GLU A 7 8.57 -12.26 -10.53
C GLU A 7 8.23 -10.86 -11.05
N VAL A 8 9.07 -10.28 -11.94
CA VAL A 8 8.81 -8.97 -12.55
C VAL A 8 7.53 -8.97 -13.38
N LYS A 9 7.24 -10.06 -14.14
CA LYS A 9 6.00 -10.14 -14.93
C LYS A 9 4.75 -10.27 -14.05
N GLU A 10 4.81 -11.02 -12.98
CA GLU A 10 3.68 -11.16 -12.03
C GLU A 10 3.32 -9.81 -11.41
N TYR A 11 4.30 -9.00 -11.05
CA TYR A 11 4.08 -7.67 -10.50
C TYR A 11 3.52 -6.65 -11.52
N GLU A 12 3.94 -6.75 -12.79
CA GLU A 12 3.35 -5.95 -13.88
C GLU A 12 1.84 -6.24 -14.06
N TYR A 13 1.44 -7.52 -14.01
CA TYR A 13 0.04 -7.91 -14.08
C TYR A 13 -0.73 -7.47 -12.84
N LEU A 14 -0.18 -7.66 -11.66
CA LEU A 14 -0.81 -7.20 -10.42
C LEU A 14 -1.04 -5.69 -10.46
N ALA A 15 -0.05 -4.89 -10.83
CA ALA A 15 -0.19 -3.45 -10.94
C ALA A 15 -1.28 -3.05 -11.94
N LYS A 16 -1.32 -3.71 -13.10
CA LYS A 16 -2.30 -3.44 -14.16
C LYS A 16 -3.74 -3.67 -13.71
N TYR A 17 -3.97 -4.70 -12.90
CA TYR A 17 -5.32 -5.10 -12.46
C TYR A 17 -5.59 -4.79 -10.99
N TYR A 18 -4.68 -4.03 -10.35
CA TYR A 18 -4.73 -3.74 -8.92
C TYR A 18 -6.06 -3.12 -8.50
N ASP A 19 -6.50 -2.08 -9.21
CA ASP A 19 -7.76 -1.39 -8.88
C ASP A 19 -9.00 -2.26 -9.12
N TYR A 20 -8.92 -3.21 -10.06
CA TYR A 20 -9.98 -4.18 -10.27
C TYR A 20 -10.08 -5.19 -9.12
N LEU A 21 -8.92 -5.65 -8.61
CA LEU A 21 -8.85 -6.70 -7.60
C LEU A 21 -9.00 -6.16 -6.18
N LEU A 22 -8.45 -4.97 -5.91
CA LEU A 22 -8.27 -4.44 -4.56
C LEU A 22 -8.73 -2.98 -4.42
N GLY A 23 -9.12 -2.32 -5.51
CA GLY A 23 -9.41 -0.89 -5.57
C GLY A 23 -10.86 -0.55 -5.28
N ASP A 24 -11.35 -0.83 -4.08
CA ASP A 24 -12.66 -0.40 -3.63
C ASP A 24 -12.57 0.98 -2.96
N GLU A 25 -13.14 2.02 -3.60
CA GLU A 25 -13.17 3.37 -3.01
C GLU A 25 -13.91 3.38 -1.66
N GLU A 26 -14.92 2.54 -1.46
CA GLU A 26 -15.67 2.45 -0.20
C GLU A 26 -14.79 1.89 0.95
N ALA A 27 -13.76 1.11 0.63
CA ALA A 27 -12.80 0.63 1.62
C ALA A 27 -12.04 1.79 2.30
N PHE A 28 -11.91 2.94 1.62
CA PHE A 28 -11.24 4.12 2.20
C PHE A 28 -12.14 4.95 3.12
N ASP A 29 -13.46 4.75 3.15
CA ASP A 29 -14.36 5.51 4.03
C ASP A 29 -13.97 5.39 5.50
N PHE A 30 -13.56 4.20 5.92
CA PHE A 30 -13.03 3.97 7.26
C PHE A 30 -11.80 4.85 7.57
N TRP A 31 -10.85 4.93 6.63
CA TRP A 31 -9.65 5.75 6.80
C TRP A 31 -9.97 7.23 6.77
N LEU A 32 -10.88 7.65 5.89
CA LEU A 32 -11.30 9.03 5.76
C LEU A 32 -11.93 9.58 7.04
N GLU A 33 -12.62 8.75 7.82
CA GLU A 33 -13.14 9.14 9.13
C GLU A 33 -11.99 9.58 10.07
N TYR A 34 -10.91 8.79 10.17
CA TYR A 34 -9.75 9.10 10.99
C TYR A 34 -8.92 10.25 10.44
N ILE A 35 -8.75 10.31 9.13
CA ILE A 35 -7.98 11.35 8.44
C ILE A 35 -8.68 12.70 8.58
N ASN A 36 -9.99 12.74 8.46
CA ASN A 36 -10.78 13.97 8.53
C ASN A 36 -11.18 14.38 9.97
N ALA A 37 -10.82 13.58 10.98
CA ALA A 37 -11.04 13.92 12.39
C ALA A 37 -10.28 15.18 12.83
N LYS A 38 -9.25 15.60 12.08
CA LYS A 38 -8.51 16.84 12.29
C LYS A 38 -8.18 17.46 10.93
N ASP A 39 -8.08 18.77 10.87
CA ASP A 39 -7.68 19.48 9.68
C ASP A 39 -6.16 19.35 9.45
N TYR A 40 -5.79 18.52 8.48
CA TYR A 40 -4.42 18.34 7.99
C TYR A 40 -4.33 18.96 6.60
N HIS A 41 -3.35 19.81 6.37
CA HIS A 41 -3.16 20.46 5.07
C HIS A 41 -2.18 19.67 4.20
N THR A 42 -1.02 19.30 4.75
CA THR A 42 0.04 18.59 4.03
C THR A 42 0.04 17.11 4.39
N VAL A 43 -0.01 16.23 3.40
CA VAL A 43 -0.10 14.78 3.58
C VAL A 43 0.99 14.08 2.78
N LEU A 44 1.69 13.14 3.41
CA LEU A 44 2.53 12.14 2.73
C LEU A 44 1.85 10.78 2.86
N GLU A 45 1.62 10.11 1.74
CA GLU A 45 1.14 8.74 1.72
C GLU A 45 2.30 7.82 1.29
N LEU A 46 2.69 6.91 2.19
CA LEU A 46 3.69 5.87 1.97
C LEU A 46 3.00 4.61 1.46
N ALA A 47 3.64 3.90 0.52
CA ALA A 47 3.08 2.71 -0.12
C ALA A 47 1.66 2.97 -0.69
N SER A 48 1.53 4.04 -1.45
CA SER A 48 0.26 4.58 -1.97
C SER A 48 -0.35 3.72 -3.09
N GLY A 49 0.38 2.72 -3.60
CA GLY A 49 -0.08 1.83 -4.66
C GLY A 49 -0.58 2.59 -5.88
N SER A 50 -1.79 2.30 -6.32
CA SER A 50 -2.43 2.97 -7.46
C SER A 50 -2.88 4.42 -7.21
N GLY A 51 -2.65 4.97 -6.01
CA GLY A 51 -2.88 6.39 -5.71
C GLY A 51 -4.34 6.79 -5.52
N VAL A 52 -5.26 5.86 -5.34
CA VAL A 52 -6.70 6.15 -5.16
C VAL A 52 -6.94 7.04 -3.94
N LEU A 53 -6.40 6.69 -2.77
CA LEU A 53 -6.57 7.49 -1.55
C LEU A 53 -5.92 8.87 -1.70
N ALA A 54 -4.71 8.94 -2.29
CA ALA A 54 -4.06 10.22 -2.61
C ALA A 54 -4.96 11.12 -3.47
N GLY A 55 -5.60 10.53 -4.48
CA GLY A 55 -6.55 11.23 -5.37
C GLY A 55 -7.78 11.76 -4.62
N ILE A 56 -8.35 10.95 -3.72
CA ILE A 56 -9.48 11.34 -2.88
C ILE A 56 -9.08 12.53 -1.98
N LEU A 57 -7.94 12.43 -1.29
CA LEU A 57 -7.45 13.47 -0.38
C LEU A 57 -7.14 14.78 -1.13
N LYS A 58 -6.57 14.69 -2.33
CA LYS A 58 -6.33 15.84 -3.18
C LYS A 58 -7.63 16.51 -3.63
N LYS A 59 -8.66 15.74 -4.02
CA LYS A 59 -10.00 16.26 -4.35
C LYS A 59 -10.64 16.98 -3.15
N GLN A 60 -10.28 16.61 -1.91
CA GLN A 60 -10.68 17.28 -0.68
C GLN A 60 -9.87 18.55 -0.38
N GLY A 61 -8.93 18.94 -1.25
CA GLY A 61 -8.13 20.16 -1.12
C GLY A 61 -6.85 20.04 -0.31
N LYS A 62 -6.38 18.81 -0.01
CA LYS A 62 -5.12 18.58 0.70
C LYS A 62 -3.93 18.69 -0.27
N ASP A 63 -2.78 19.15 0.22
CA ASP A 63 -1.49 19.08 -0.49
C ASP A 63 -0.87 17.69 -0.24
N VAL A 64 -1.05 16.81 -1.22
CA VAL A 64 -0.68 15.38 -1.08
C VAL A 64 0.57 15.06 -1.90
N THR A 65 1.53 14.44 -1.24
CA THR A 65 2.64 13.72 -1.87
C THR A 65 2.38 12.22 -1.67
N ALA A 66 2.23 11.49 -2.77
CA ALA A 66 2.11 10.03 -2.76
C ALA A 66 3.47 9.38 -3.00
N SER A 67 3.67 8.16 -2.51
CA SER A 67 4.91 7.44 -2.75
C SER A 67 4.72 5.92 -2.72
N ASP A 68 5.50 5.23 -3.53
CA ASP A 68 5.60 3.77 -3.54
C ASP A 68 7.01 3.35 -3.97
N ILE A 69 7.41 2.13 -3.67
CA ILE A 69 8.68 1.56 -4.14
C ILE A 69 8.57 1.11 -5.61
N SER A 70 7.37 0.80 -6.08
CA SER A 70 7.09 0.30 -7.42
C SER A 70 6.97 1.43 -8.45
N LYS A 71 7.67 1.27 -9.56
CA LYS A 71 7.52 2.15 -10.74
C LYS A 71 6.22 1.86 -11.48
N GLU A 72 5.81 0.61 -11.49
CA GLU A 72 4.59 0.12 -12.14
C GLU A 72 3.37 0.73 -11.45
N MET A 73 3.35 0.76 -10.10
CA MET A 73 2.30 1.45 -9.34
C MET A 73 2.24 2.94 -9.64
N LYS A 74 3.40 3.60 -9.75
CA LYS A 74 3.43 5.02 -10.16
C LYS A 74 2.80 5.25 -11.53
N GLU A 75 3.03 4.36 -12.48
CA GLU A 75 2.41 4.47 -13.83
C GLU A 75 0.89 4.32 -13.74
N VAL A 76 0.40 3.33 -13.00
CA VAL A 76 -1.04 3.13 -12.78
C VAL A 76 -1.66 4.31 -12.04
N ALA A 77 -0.98 4.85 -11.04
CA ALA A 77 -1.44 5.96 -10.21
C ALA A 77 -1.76 7.23 -11.03
N THR A 78 -1.21 7.39 -12.24
CA THR A 78 -1.54 8.54 -13.12
C THR A 78 -3.03 8.61 -13.49
N ASN A 79 -3.76 7.51 -13.38
CA ASN A 79 -5.20 7.45 -13.63
C ASN A 79 -6.02 8.00 -12.45
N ASN A 80 -5.49 7.90 -11.24
CA ASN A 80 -6.21 8.20 -10.01
C ASN A 80 -5.72 9.48 -9.32
N PHE A 81 -4.46 9.85 -9.52
CA PHE A 81 -3.80 10.94 -8.83
C PHE A 81 -2.93 11.79 -9.77
N ASP A 82 -3.22 13.08 -9.86
CA ASP A 82 -2.50 14.07 -10.69
C ASP A 82 -1.53 14.94 -9.87
N GLY A 83 -1.02 14.44 -8.74
CA GLY A 83 -0.11 15.13 -7.83
C GLY A 83 1.34 14.63 -7.91
N GLU A 84 2.12 15.04 -6.91
CA GLU A 84 3.49 14.58 -6.75
C GLU A 84 3.51 13.11 -6.30
N TYR A 85 4.06 12.22 -7.14
CA TYR A 85 4.21 10.79 -6.84
C TYR A 85 5.69 10.40 -6.91
N LEU A 86 6.26 9.96 -5.80
CA LEU A 86 7.67 9.63 -5.63
C LEU A 86 7.90 8.12 -5.67
N ILE A 87 9.01 7.70 -6.28
CA ILE A 87 9.54 6.35 -6.06
C ILE A 87 10.39 6.40 -4.80
N LEU A 88 9.93 5.73 -3.73
CA LEU A 88 10.48 5.89 -2.40
C LEU A 88 10.38 4.58 -1.61
N ASN A 89 11.46 4.23 -0.91
CA ASN A 89 11.42 3.16 0.08
C ASN A 89 10.95 3.74 1.43
N MET A 90 9.85 3.23 1.97
CA MET A 90 9.28 3.72 3.24
C MET A 90 10.15 3.45 4.47
N ILE A 91 11.15 2.55 4.36
CA ILE A 91 12.06 2.24 5.47
C ILE A 91 12.98 3.42 5.78
N ASP A 92 13.61 3.98 4.72
CA ASP A 92 14.59 5.06 4.89
C ASP A 92 14.42 6.09 3.77
N PHE A 93 13.98 7.29 4.15
CA PHE A 93 13.77 8.38 3.21
C PHE A 93 14.13 9.75 3.82
N ASP A 94 14.51 10.68 2.95
CA ASP A 94 14.75 12.08 3.29
C ASP A 94 14.22 13.00 2.18
N LEU A 95 13.09 13.65 2.43
CA LEU A 95 12.39 14.51 1.47
C LEU A 95 12.68 16.00 1.68
N HIS A 96 13.44 16.38 2.73
CA HIS A 96 13.66 17.77 3.13
C HIS A 96 12.35 18.60 3.29
N LYS A 97 11.23 17.91 3.52
CA LYS A 97 9.89 18.46 3.69
C LYS A 97 9.24 17.81 4.90
N LYS A 98 8.37 18.52 5.59
CA LYS A 98 7.58 18.01 6.70
C LYS A 98 6.10 18.05 6.38
N TYR A 99 5.34 17.15 7.02
CA TYR A 99 3.92 16.94 6.77
C TYR A 99 3.11 16.99 8.05
N ASP A 100 1.86 17.42 7.97
CA ASP A 100 0.92 17.39 9.07
C ASP A 100 0.41 15.98 9.35
N LEU A 101 0.34 15.18 8.27
CA LEU A 101 -0.11 13.80 8.32
C LEU A 101 0.80 12.93 7.44
N ILE A 102 1.22 11.79 7.98
CA ILE A 102 1.83 10.73 7.20
C ILE A 102 0.94 9.51 7.32
N LEU A 103 0.68 8.84 6.19
CA LEU A 103 -0.15 7.65 6.07
C LEU A 103 0.69 6.46 5.62
N CYS A 104 0.39 5.29 6.14
CA CYS A 104 0.82 3.99 5.62
C CYS A 104 -0.30 3.00 5.92
N VAL A 105 -1.29 2.93 5.05
CA VAL A 105 -2.54 2.19 5.26
C VAL A 105 -2.69 1.04 4.28
N CYS A 106 -3.74 0.24 4.44
CA CYS A 106 -4.00 -0.95 3.64
C CYS A 106 -2.90 -2.00 3.79
N ASP A 107 -2.62 -2.35 5.03
CA ASP A 107 -1.73 -3.45 5.41
C ASP A 107 -0.24 -3.29 5.00
N SER A 108 0.13 -2.16 4.38
CA SER A 108 1.46 -1.95 3.79
C SER A 108 2.61 -2.08 4.78
N ILE A 109 2.42 -1.73 6.05
CA ILE A 109 3.47 -1.85 7.08
C ILE A 109 3.85 -3.31 7.37
N ASN A 110 2.97 -4.28 7.05
CA ASN A 110 3.22 -5.70 7.29
C ASN A 110 4.26 -6.32 6.33
N TYR A 111 4.66 -5.60 5.29
CA TYR A 111 5.79 -6.00 4.43
C TYR A 111 7.15 -5.81 5.09
N LEU A 112 7.21 -5.10 6.25
CA LEU A 112 8.46 -4.79 6.93
C LEU A 112 8.79 -5.80 8.02
N TYR A 113 10.09 -6.12 8.14
CA TYR A 113 10.61 -6.85 9.28
C TYR A 113 10.74 -5.92 10.52
N GLU A 114 10.85 -6.51 11.70
CA GLU A 114 10.91 -5.78 12.98
C GLU A 114 12.04 -4.73 13.01
N GLU A 115 13.21 -5.08 12.46
CA GLU A 115 14.37 -4.20 12.39
C GLU A 115 14.15 -2.99 11.47
N GLU A 116 13.33 -3.17 10.44
CA GLU A 116 13.01 -2.14 9.46
C GLU A 116 11.96 -1.16 9.99
N LEU A 117 11.05 -1.62 10.85
CA LEU A 117 10.03 -0.78 11.50
C LEU A 117 10.66 0.36 12.29
N GLU A 118 11.73 0.09 13.06
CA GLU A 118 12.41 1.14 13.83
C GLU A 118 12.98 2.22 12.92
N GLN A 119 13.56 1.83 11.79
CA GLN A 119 14.11 2.75 10.80
C GLN A 119 13.01 3.59 10.15
N MET A 120 11.92 2.94 9.74
CA MET A 120 10.74 3.62 9.19
C MET A 120 10.17 4.65 10.16
N PHE A 121 9.94 4.29 11.42
CA PHE A 121 9.43 5.23 12.42
C PHE A 121 10.36 6.43 12.64
N LYS A 122 11.68 6.25 12.57
CA LYS A 122 12.65 7.36 12.63
C LYS A 122 12.49 8.28 11.41
N SER A 123 12.35 7.71 10.21
CA SER A 123 12.14 8.47 8.99
C SER A 123 10.82 9.24 9.04
N VAL A 124 9.74 8.59 9.46
CA VAL A 124 8.42 9.23 9.64
C VAL A 124 8.51 10.37 10.66
N TYR A 125 9.10 10.14 11.84
CA TYR A 125 9.22 11.16 12.88
C TYR A 125 9.97 12.40 12.40
N LYS A 126 11.04 12.22 11.63
CA LYS A 126 11.84 13.31 11.03
C LYS A 126 11.00 14.19 10.10
N HIS A 127 10.02 13.60 9.42
CA HIS A 127 9.19 14.26 8.41
C HIS A 127 7.82 14.74 8.94
N LEU A 128 7.53 14.58 10.22
CA LEU A 128 6.33 15.14 10.83
C LEU A 128 6.55 16.58 11.28
N ASN A 129 5.56 17.43 11.03
CA ASN A 129 5.43 18.73 11.68
C ASN A 129 5.18 18.56 13.18
N ASP A 130 5.45 19.60 13.97
CA ASP A 130 5.09 19.62 15.38
C ASP A 130 3.57 19.46 15.55
N GLY A 131 3.17 18.43 16.29
CA GLY A 131 1.76 18.05 16.43
C GLY A 131 1.15 17.31 15.23
N GLY A 132 1.98 16.96 14.26
CA GLY A 132 1.61 16.07 13.13
C GLY A 132 1.32 14.65 13.62
N ARG A 133 0.68 13.85 12.78
CA ARG A 133 0.31 12.45 13.09
C ARG A 133 0.81 11.49 12.03
N PHE A 134 1.10 10.27 12.48
CA PHE A 134 1.26 9.10 11.64
C PHE A 134 0.07 8.17 11.85
N ILE A 135 -0.62 7.80 10.78
CA ILE A 135 -1.74 6.85 10.78
C ILE A 135 -1.30 5.65 9.95
N PHE A 136 -1.39 4.48 10.54
CA PHE A 136 -1.10 3.21 9.89
C PHE A 136 -1.98 2.09 10.44
N ASP A 137 -2.11 1.02 9.72
CA ASP A 137 -2.68 -0.24 10.18
C ASP A 137 -1.64 -1.35 10.17
N MET A 138 -1.93 -2.39 10.92
CA MET A 138 -1.12 -3.59 10.94
C MET A 138 -1.96 -4.80 11.34
N HIS A 139 -1.55 -5.96 10.86
CA HIS A 139 -2.19 -7.20 11.25
C HIS A 139 -2.05 -7.45 12.76
N ASN A 140 -3.12 -7.84 13.41
CA ASN A 140 -3.01 -8.38 14.75
C ASN A 140 -2.74 -9.92 14.68
N PRO A 141 -2.20 -10.52 15.75
CA PRO A 141 -1.86 -11.96 15.73
C PRO A 141 -3.03 -12.92 15.45
N LYS A 142 -4.28 -12.45 15.50
CA LYS A 142 -5.43 -13.29 15.14
C LYS A 142 -5.51 -13.52 13.63
N ARG A 143 -4.96 -12.59 12.83
CA ARG A 143 -4.92 -12.72 11.37
C ARG A 143 -4.23 -14.00 10.92
N LEU A 144 -3.15 -14.42 11.62
CA LEU A 144 -2.46 -15.69 11.35
C LEU A 144 -3.40 -16.89 11.43
N LYS A 145 -4.37 -16.87 12.36
CA LYS A 145 -5.31 -17.97 12.54
C LYS A 145 -6.43 -18.01 11.51
N GLU A 146 -6.72 -16.88 10.88
CA GLU A 146 -7.74 -16.79 9.84
C GLU A 146 -7.31 -17.53 8.57
N PHE A 147 -5.99 -17.67 8.36
CA PHE A 147 -5.37 -18.32 7.21
C PHE A 147 -4.56 -19.57 7.57
N ASP A 148 -4.84 -20.21 8.73
CA ASP A 148 -4.30 -21.54 9.08
C ASP A 148 -4.69 -22.60 8.02
N GLU A 149 -5.89 -22.46 7.44
CA GLU A 149 -6.30 -23.15 6.23
C GLU A 149 -6.07 -22.21 5.04
N GLU A 150 -5.49 -22.74 3.97
CA GLU A 150 -5.24 -21.97 2.75
C GLU A 150 -6.55 -21.42 2.19
N TYR A 151 -6.60 -20.09 2.01
CA TYR A 151 -7.68 -19.42 1.31
C TYR A 151 -7.34 -19.31 -0.17
N ILE A 152 -8.28 -19.68 -1.02
CA ILE A 152 -8.14 -19.58 -2.49
C ILE A 152 -9.35 -18.85 -3.04
N GLU A 153 -9.08 -17.79 -3.80
CA GLU A 153 -10.07 -17.09 -4.60
C GLU A 153 -9.67 -17.15 -6.08
N GLU A 154 -10.62 -17.41 -6.93
CA GLU A 154 -10.40 -17.46 -8.38
C GLU A 154 -11.45 -16.60 -9.08
N GLY A 155 -11.02 -15.93 -10.16
CA GLY A 155 -11.93 -15.11 -10.94
C GLY A 155 -11.43 -14.83 -12.34
N GLN A 156 -12.30 -14.21 -13.12
CA GLN A 156 -12.02 -13.77 -14.48
C GLN A 156 -12.06 -12.24 -14.48
N ILE A 157 -10.98 -11.61 -14.96
CA ILE A 157 -10.87 -10.15 -15.03
C ILE A 157 -11.42 -9.63 -16.36
N ASP A 158 -11.02 -10.28 -17.47
CA ASP A 158 -11.51 -9.97 -18.82
C ASP A 158 -11.62 -11.25 -19.66
N GLU A 159 -11.93 -11.14 -20.94
CA GLU A 159 -12.17 -12.31 -21.83
C GLU A 159 -11.00 -13.30 -21.87
N ASN A 160 -9.77 -12.84 -21.58
CA ASN A 160 -8.54 -13.64 -21.73
C ASN A 160 -7.72 -13.74 -20.46
N VAL A 161 -8.10 -13.08 -19.36
CA VAL A 161 -7.31 -13.03 -18.13
C VAL A 161 -8.10 -13.56 -16.96
N TYR A 162 -7.57 -14.61 -16.36
CA TYR A 162 -8.06 -15.20 -15.12
C TYR A 162 -7.02 -15.02 -14.04
N TYR A 163 -7.46 -14.97 -12.77
CA TYR A 163 -6.57 -14.91 -11.63
C TYR A 163 -6.90 -15.99 -10.61
N GLN A 164 -5.90 -16.36 -9.85
CA GLN A 164 -6.02 -17.12 -8.61
C GLN A 164 -5.27 -16.34 -7.52
N TRP A 165 -5.94 -16.01 -6.45
CA TRP A 165 -5.37 -15.39 -5.26
C TRP A 165 -5.34 -16.41 -4.13
N THR A 166 -4.17 -16.71 -3.63
CA THR A 166 -3.95 -17.67 -2.55
C THR A 166 -3.38 -16.94 -1.35
N ILE A 167 -3.96 -17.17 -0.18
CA ILE A 167 -3.48 -16.65 1.10
C ILE A 167 -3.25 -17.83 2.04
N ASN A 168 -2.10 -17.89 2.66
CA ASN A 168 -1.80 -18.83 3.74
C ASN A 168 -0.95 -18.19 4.82
N SER A 169 -0.96 -18.75 6.02
CA SER A 169 -0.11 -18.29 7.12
C SER A 169 0.91 -19.34 7.52
N ASP A 170 2.08 -18.87 7.91
CA ASP A 170 3.05 -19.68 8.67
C ASP A 170 3.07 -19.19 10.12
N THR A 171 2.54 -20.01 11.01
CA THR A 171 2.45 -19.68 12.44
C THR A 171 3.80 -19.77 13.16
N PHE A 172 4.78 -20.49 12.60
CA PHE A 172 6.11 -20.58 13.15
C PHE A 172 6.92 -19.32 12.85
N ASP A 173 6.93 -18.89 11.58
CA ASP A 173 7.61 -17.68 11.13
C ASP A 173 6.75 -16.42 11.34
N ARG A 174 5.48 -16.61 11.73
CA ARG A 174 4.50 -15.51 11.95
C ARG A 174 4.30 -14.63 10.72
N THR A 175 4.23 -15.28 9.56
CA THR A 175 4.01 -14.62 8.27
C THR A 175 2.63 -14.93 7.70
N VAL A 176 2.08 -13.99 6.96
CA VAL A 176 0.98 -14.22 6.02
C VAL A 176 1.57 -14.10 4.62
N ASN A 177 1.36 -15.13 3.81
CA ASN A 177 1.86 -15.17 2.44
C ASN A 177 0.68 -15.02 1.48
N GLU A 178 0.78 -14.05 0.59
CA GLU A 178 -0.19 -13.81 -0.45
C GLU A 178 0.45 -14.04 -1.82
N HIS A 179 -0.25 -14.76 -2.67
CA HIS A 179 0.25 -15.09 -3.99
C HIS A 179 -0.82 -14.91 -5.05
N PHE A 180 -0.53 -14.10 -6.05
CA PHE A 180 -1.37 -13.91 -7.23
C PHE A 180 -0.79 -14.66 -8.42
N THR A 181 -1.60 -15.46 -9.07
CA THR A 181 -1.27 -16.13 -10.34
C THR A 181 -2.22 -15.63 -11.43
N PHE A 182 -1.68 -15.17 -12.53
CA PHE A 182 -2.46 -14.74 -13.71
C PHE A 182 -2.30 -15.74 -14.85
N TYR A 183 -3.44 -16.11 -15.43
CA TYR A 183 -3.53 -16.99 -16.59
C TYR A 183 -4.01 -16.18 -17.79
N THR A 184 -3.24 -16.21 -18.91
CA THR A 184 -3.50 -15.43 -20.13
C THR A 184 -3.52 -16.32 -21.35
#